data_0a42d3780fc8be7ebf62c2b199453c68
#
_entry.id   0a42d3780fc8be7ebf62c2b199453c68
#
_cell.length_a   1.000
_cell.length_b   1.000
_cell.length_c   1.000
_cell.angle_alpha   90.00
_cell.angle_beta   90.00
_cell.angle_gamma   90.00
#
_symmetry.space_group_name_H-M   'P 1'
#
loop_
_entity.id
_entity.type
_entity.pdbx_description
1 polymer ?
#
loop_
_entity_poly.entity_id
_entity_poly.type
_entity_poly.pdbx_seq_one_letter_code
_entity_poly.pdbx_strand_id
1 'polypeptide(L)'
;MSTKKVKEAEAVSEEVTQQSKLAEAKRALSGVKMALKKKLGDDIFTEKVIGILPSISTGSALIDKEIGNNGLVLGRVHEIFGNTGSAKTTLATLTMINALKQYPDKFVLYMDFEQAFNLEYSRRLGLDPDDERFIFMQPSSIEDGFEIVDRMVSTGILSLVVMDSVPAMISRREMEADYDKETMAEKPRVLSRSIPKLLEPLKEANTALVFINQIRDKLSY
;
A
#
# COMPACT_ATOMS: atom_id res chain seq x y z
N MET A 1 44.05 -27.23 -32.60
CA MET A 1 43.97 -25.78 -32.45
C MET A 1 42.80 -25.13 -33.24
N SER A 2 42.06 -25.86 -34.04
CA SER A 2 41.02 -25.31 -34.94
C SER A 2 39.63 -25.12 -34.29
N THR A 3 39.20 -26.02 -33.40
CA THR A 3 37.82 -26.02 -32.85
C THR A 3 37.54 -24.92 -31.86
N LYS A 4 38.54 -24.37 -31.18
CA LYS A 4 38.38 -23.29 -30.18
C LYS A 4 38.14 -21.93 -30.89
N LYS A 5 38.84 -21.67 -32.00
CA LYS A 5 38.68 -20.47 -32.83
C LYS A 5 37.32 -20.41 -33.54
N VAL A 6 36.78 -21.57 -33.96
CA VAL A 6 35.46 -21.62 -34.61
C VAL A 6 34.36 -21.31 -33.59
N LYS A 7 34.40 -21.86 -32.36
CA LYS A 7 33.44 -21.55 -31.30
C LYS A 7 33.47 -20.10 -30.82
N GLU A 8 34.67 -19.49 -30.80
CA GLU A 8 34.81 -18.06 -30.46
C GLU A 8 34.23 -17.17 -31.59
N ALA A 9 34.40 -17.53 -32.83
CA ALA A 9 33.84 -16.80 -33.96
C ALA A 9 32.29 -16.93 -34.03
N GLU A 10 31.74 -18.11 -33.72
CA GLU A 10 30.29 -18.34 -33.62
C GLU A 10 29.68 -17.54 -32.49
N ALA A 11 30.28 -17.52 -31.30
CA ALA A 11 29.81 -16.74 -30.15
C ALA A 11 29.81 -15.22 -30.45
N VAL A 12 30.85 -14.73 -31.10
CA VAL A 12 30.93 -13.30 -31.51
C VAL A 12 29.85 -12.97 -32.53
N SER A 13 29.56 -13.87 -33.47
CA SER A 13 28.52 -13.66 -34.48
C SER A 13 27.11 -13.68 -33.87
N GLU A 14 26.87 -14.52 -32.89
CA GLU A 14 25.62 -14.55 -32.12
C GLU A 14 25.42 -13.28 -31.30
N GLU A 15 26.45 -12.80 -30.61
CA GLU A 15 26.40 -11.53 -29.84
C GLU A 15 26.11 -10.33 -30.74
N VAL A 16 26.77 -10.21 -31.90
CA VAL A 16 26.54 -9.15 -32.88
C VAL A 16 25.11 -9.21 -33.43
N THR A 17 24.59 -10.42 -33.67
CA THR A 17 23.23 -10.61 -34.18
C THR A 17 22.21 -10.23 -33.06
N GLN A 18 22.48 -10.56 -31.82
CA GLN A 18 21.63 -10.21 -30.68
C GLN A 18 21.61 -8.70 -30.39
N GLN A 19 22.76 -8.05 -30.51
CA GLN A 19 22.86 -6.58 -30.37
C GLN A 19 22.13 -5.84 -31.53
N SER A 20 22.19 -6.34 -32.75
CA SER A 20 21.46 -5.75 -33.87
C SER A 20 19.94 -5.88 -33.70
N LYS A 21 19.44 -7.04 -33.31
CA LYS A 21 18.01 -7.27 -32.97
C LYS A 21 17.54 -6.37 -31.83
N LEU A 22 18.36 -6.19 -30.78
CA LEU A 22 18.04 -5.28 -29.68
C LEU A 22 17.98 -3.81 -30.13
N ALA A 23 18.89 -3.40 -31.04
CA ALA A 23 18.88 -2.04 -31.57
C ALA A 23 17.63 -1.77 -32.41
N GLU A 24 17.21 -2.73 -33.24
CA GLU A 24 15.98 -2.65 -34.02
C GLU A 24 14.74 -2.60 -33.15
N ALA A 25 14.66 -3.45 -32.11
CA ALA A 25 13.58 -3.44 -31.13
C ALA A 25 13.51 -2.09 -30.36
N LYS A 26 14.65 -1.51 -29.99
CA LYS A 26 14.71 -0.19 -29.35
C LYS A 26 14.20 0.93 -30.25
N ARG A 27 14.51 0.89 -31.57
CA ARG A 27 13.98 1.86 -32.55
C ARG A 27 12.47 1.74 -32.71
N ALA A 28 11.96 0.51 -32.85
CA ALA A 28 10.52 0.26 -32.94
C ALA A 28 9.80 0.75 -31.70
N LEU A 29 10.32 0.42 -30.47
CA LEU A 29 9.78 0.90 -29.21
C LEU A 29 9.78 2.43 -29.09
N SER A 30 10.84 3.09 -29.57
CA SER A 30 10.93 4.55 -29.58
C SER A 30 9.82 5.18 -30.43
N GLY A 31 9.56 4.62 -31.63
CA GLY A 31 8.46 5.05 -32.48
C GLY A 31 7.09 4.91 -31.83
N VAL A 32 6.83 3.75 -31.18
CA VAL A 32 5.59 3.52 -30.44
C VAL A 32 5.45 4.50 -29.28
N LYS A 33 6.53 4.72 -28.51
CA LYS A 33 6.52 5.69 -27.40
C LYS A 33 6.17 7.10 -27.86
N MET A 34 6.78 7.57 -28.99
CA MET A 34 6.46 8.89 -29.54
C MET A 34 4.99 8.99 -29.98
N ALA A 35 4.45 7.97 -30.63
CA ALA A 35 3.06 7.94 -31.04
C ALA A 35 2.10 7.96 -29.85
N LEU A 36 2.41 7.21 -28.79
CA LEU A 36 1.62 7.18 -27.56
C LEU A 36 1.68 8.51 -26.79
N LYS A 37 2.86 9.13 -26.66
CA LYS A 37 3.00 10.46 -26.06
C LYS A 37 2.13 11.50 -26.77
N LYS A 38 2.14 11.49 -28.11
CA LYS A 38 1.31 12.41 -28.91
C LYS A 38 -0.19 12.18 -28.69
N LYS A 39 -0.62 10.94 -28.46
CA LYS A 39 -2.04 10.57 -28.33
C LYS A 39 -2.57 10.71 -26.90
N LEU A 40 -1.77 10.36 -25.89
CA LEU A 40 -2.18 10.18 -24.51
C LEU A 40 -1.52 11.14 -23.52
N GLY A 41 -0.57 11.98 -23.97
CA GLY A 41 0.22 12.87 -23.13
C GLY A 41 1.53 12.24 -22.64
N ASP A 42 2.38 13.05 -22.03
CA ASP A 42 3.70 12.63 -21.54
C ASP A 42 3.63 11.84 -20.23
N ASP A 43 2.59 12.05 -19.43
CA ASP A 43 2.43 11.50 -18.08
C ASP A 43 2.29 9.98 -18.00
N ILE A 44 1.99 9.32 -19.15
CA ILE A 44 1.90 7.85 -19.21
C ILE A 44 3.27 7.15 -19.11
N PHE A 45 4.37 7.87 -19.30
CA PHE A 45 5.72 7.33 -19.20
C PHE A 45 6.38 7.81 -17.92
N THR A 46 6.24 7.00 -16.86
CA THR A 46 6.91 7.26 -15.59
C THR A 46 8.37 6.80 -15.66
N GLU A 47 9.27 7.58 -15.09
CA GLU A 47 10.65 7.14 -14.89
C GLU A 47 10.69 5.94 -13.93
N LYS A 48 11.61 5.01 -14.22
CA LYS A 48 11.84 3.89 -13.31
C LYS A 48 12.42 4.42 -12.00
N VAL A 49 11.71 4.21 -10.91
CA VAL A 49 12.25 4.50 -9.57
C VAL A 49 13.32 3.45 -9.26
N ILE A 50 14.56 3.89 -9.09
CA ILE A 50 15.70 3.04 -8.74
C ILE A 50 16.17 3.50 -7.36
N GLY A 51 16.14 2.59 -6.37
CA GLY A 51 16.61 2.87 -5.02
C GLY A 51 15.60 2.48 -3.94
N ILE A 52 16.00 2.72 -2.69
CA ILE A 52 15.14 2.52 -1.51
C ILE A 52 14.13 3.67 -1.44
N LEU A 53 12.85 3.33 -1.43
CA LEU A 53 11.77 4.30 -1.29
C LEU A 53 11.62 4.72 0.18
N PRO A 54 11.13 5.94 0.47
CA PRO A 54 10.76 6.34 1.82
C PRO A 54 9.79 5.32 2.43
N SER A 55 10.06 4.90 3.66
CA SER A 55 9.29 3.85 4.33
C SER A 55 9.20 4.07 5.82
N ILE A 56 8.25 3.42 6.46
CA ILE A 56 8.06 3.38 7.91
C ILE A 56 8.43 1.99 8.40
N SER A 57 9.34 1.88 9.36
CA SER A 57 9.66 0.60 9.99
C SER A 57 8.43 0.02 10.70
N THR A 58 8.20 -1.27 10.53
CA THR A 58 7.12 -2.00 11.24
C THR A 58 7.45 -2.21 12.72
N GLY A 59 8.69 -1.93 13.15
CA GLY A 59 9.21 -2.26 14.47
C GLY A 59 9.75 -3.68 14.58
N SER A 60 9.66 -4.46 13.53
CA SER A 60 10.25 -5.79 13.43
C SER A 60 11.33 -5.82 12.35
N ALA A 61 12.58 -5.91 12.74
CA ALA A 61 13.71 -5.96 11.81
C ALA A 61 13.60 -7.12 10.80
N LEU A 62 12.97 -8.23 11.20
CA LEU A 62 12.76 -9.36 10.31
C LEU A 62 11.75 -9.04 9.22
N ILE A 63 10.59 -8.47 9.60
CA ILE A 63 9.54 -8.08 8.65
C ILE A 63 10.06 -7.00 7.71
N ASP A 64 10.73 -5.99 8.25
CA ASP A 64 11.29 -4.89 7.46
C ASP A 64 12.29 -5.38 6.42
N LYS A 65 13.12 -6.37 6.77
CA LYS A 65 14.05 -7.03 5.87
C LYS A 65 13.33 -7.83 4.77
N GLU A 66 12.32 -8.61 5.14
CA GLU A 66 11.57 -9.45 4.19
C GLU A 66 10.73 -8.62 3.20
N ILE A 67 10.20 -7.48 3.62
CA ILE A 67 9.54 -6.51 2.72
C ILE A 67 10.53 -5.94 1.69
N GLY A 68 11.83 -5.92 2.01
CA GLY A 68 12.90 -5.52 1.07
C GLY A 68 13.08 -4.01 0.93
N ASN A 69 12.38 -3.19 1.72
CA ASN A 69 12.49 -1.71 1.67
C ASN A 69 12.62 -1.08 3.08
N ASN A 70 13.06 -1.87 4.07
CA ASN A 70 13.19 -1.46 5.47
C ASN A 70 11.87 -1.00 6.11
N GLY A 71 10.74 -1.52 5.66
CA GLY A 71 9.43 -1.21 6.19
C GLY A 71 8.36 -0.92 5.15
N LEU A 72 7.22 -0.37 5.58
CA LEU A 72 6.09 -0.03 4.73
C LEU A 72 6.39 1.21 3.90
N VAL A 73 6.34 1.07 2.58
CA VAL A 73 6.65 2.16 1.64
C VAL A 73 5.59 3.25 1.70
N LEU A 74 6.01 4.50 1.82
CA LEU A 74 5.12 5.65 1.72
C LEU A 74 4.51 5.79 0.32
N GLY A 75 3.33 6.38 0.25
CA GLY A 75 2.59 6.53 -1.00
C GLY A 75 2.05 5.21 -1.55
N ARG A 76 1.86 4.19 -0.71
CA ARG A 76 1.35 2.86 -1.08
C ARG A 76 0.26 2.38 -0.14
N VAL A 77 -0.53 1.45 -0.65
CA VAL A 77 -1.52 0.70 0.13
C VAL A 77 -0.89 -0.62 0.56
N HIS A 78 -1.04 -0.94 1.83
CA HIS A 78 -0.53 -2.16 2.46
C HIS A 78 -1.67 -2.90 3.13
N GLU A 79 -1.54 -4.20 3.27
CA GLU A 79 -2.46 -5.04 4.00
C GLU A 79 -1.69 -5.90 5.02
N ILE A 80 -2.12 -5.85 6.27
CA ILE A 80 -1.67 -6.75 7.34
C ILE A 80 -2.80 -7.75 7.57
N PHE A 81 -2.59 -9.00 7.21
CA PHE A 81 -3.62 -10.03 7.35
C PHE A 81 -3.12 -11.25 8.15
N GLY A 82 -4.04 -11.97 8.75
CA GLY A 82 -3.74 -13.16 9.56
C GLY A 82 -4.92 -13.56 10.43
N ASN A 83 -4.76 -14.67 11.14
CA ASN A 83 -5.79 -15.18 12.06
C ASN A 83 -6.07 -14.21 13.21
N THR A 84 -7.21 -14.36 13.85
CA THR A 84 -7.51 -13.64 15.11
C THR A 84 -6.42 -13.92 16.15
N GLY A 85 -6.00 -12.89 16.88
CA GLY A 85 -4.94 -13.02 17.89
C GLY A 85 -3.50 -13.11 17.35
N SER A 86 -3.26 -12.95 16.04
CA SER A 86 -1.92 -13.00 15.43
C SER A 86 -1.13 -11.68 15.52
N ALA A 87 -1.46 -10.81 16.47
CA ALA A 87 -0.77 -9.54 16.75
C ALA A 87 -0.79 -8.50 15.61
N LYS A 88 -1.78 -8.53 14.71
CA LYS A 88 -1.91 -7.56 13.60
C LYS A 88 -1.99 -6.11 14.09
N THR A 89 -2.91 -5.84 15.03
CA THR A 89 -3.08 -4.52 15.65
C THR A 89 -1.83 -4.10 16.42
N THR A 90 -1.13 -5.05 17.06
CA THR A 90 0.16 -4.79 17.73
C THR A 90 1.22 -4.34 16.73
N LEU A 91 1.34 -5.02 15.59
CA LEU A 91 2.28 -4.64 14.53
C LEU A 91 1.94 -3.25 13.95
N ALA A 92 0.65 -2.98 13.71
CA ALA A 92 0.20 -1.66 13.28
C ALA A 92 0.53 -0.58 14.33
N THR A 93 0.33 -0.87 15.63
CA THR A 93 0.69 0.05 16.72
C THR A 93 2.18 0.36 16.73
N LEU A 94 3.05 -0.64 16.60
CA LEU A 94 4.49 -0.43 16.51
C LEU A 94 4.87 0.38 15.26
N THR A 95 4.20 0.15 14.15
CA THR A 95 4.38 0.95 12.92
C THR A 95 3.98 2.41 13.15
N MET A 96 2.87 2.69 13.84
CA MET A 96 2.45 4.05 14.20
C MET A 96 3.48 4.76 15.08
N ILE A 97 4.00 4.07 16.11
CA ILE A 97 5.06 4.60 16.98
C ILE A 97 6.29 4.98 16.16
N ASN A 98 6.69 4.12 15.22
CA ASN A 98 7.84 4.39 14.37
C ASN A 98 7.55 5.51 13.35
N ALA A 99 6.34 5.63 12.83
CA ALA A 99 5.93 6.73 11.97
C ALA A 99 6.07 8.09 12.69
N LEU A 100 5.56 8.20 13.92
CA LEU A 100 5.67 9.41 14.75
C LEU A 100 7.12 9.77 15.08
N LYS A 101 8.01 8.77 15.21
CA LYS A 101 9.45 8.98 15.46
C LYS A 101 10.22 9.37 14.21
N GLN A 102 9.96 8.70 13.08
CA GLN A 102 10.68 8.90 11.83
C GLN A 102 10.25 10.18 11.09
N TYR A 103 8.98 10.58 11.27
CA TYR A 103 8.38 11.75 10.62
C TYR A 103 7.80 12.70 11.69
N PRO A 104 8.64 13.42 12.44
CA PRO A 104 8.21 14.22 13.60
C PRO A 104 7.30 15.41 13.24
N ASP A 105 7.28 15.81 11.99
CA ASP A 105 6.43 16.87 11.41
C ASP A 105 5.12 16.33 10.81
N LYS A 106 4.90 15.02 10.88
CA LYS A 106 3.72 14.37 10.32
C LYS A 106 2.85 13.76 11.40
N PHE A 107 1.60 13.52 11.01
CA PHE A 107 0.57 12.91 11.83
C PHE A 107 0.34 11.44 11.43
N VAL A 108 -0.26 10.70 12.35
CA VAL A 108 -0.74 9.33 12.13
C VAL A 108 -2.23 9.28 12.41
N LEU A 109 -2.99 8.72 11.49
CA LEU A 109 -4.43 8.50 11.64
C LEU A 109 -4.70 7.01 11.87
N TYR A 110 -5.39 6.70 12.96
CA TYR A 110 -5.91 5.37 13.24
C TYR A 110 -7.44 5.38 13.24
N MET A 111 -8.03 4.53 12.42
CA MET A 111 -9.49 4.38 12.33
C MET A 111 -9.90 3.01 12.84
N ASP A 112 -10.62 2.99 13.95
CA ASP A 112 -11.10 1.80 14.65
C ASP A 112 -12.55 1.50 14.26
N PHE A 113 -12.74 0.62 13.27
CA PHE A 113 -14.07 0.11 12.89
C PHE A 113 -14.54 -1.04 13.77
N GLU A 114 -13.60 -1.72 14.46
CA GLU A 114 -13.90 -2.86 15.32
C GLU A 114 -14.33 -2.41 16.74
N GLN A 115 -14.05 -1.14 17.10
CA GLN A 115 -14.28 -0.56 18.42
C GLN A 115 -13.59 -1.36 19.52
N ALA A 116 -12.42 -1.90 19.22
CA ALA A 116 -11.68 -2.80 20.08
C ALA A 116 -10.25 -2.32 20.39
N PHE A 117 -9.86 -1.13 19.93
CA PHE A 117 -8.51 -0.61 20.15
C PHE A 117 -8.27 -0.30 21.64
N ASN A 118 -7.27 -0.96 22.19
CA ASN A 118 -6.92 -0.82 23.60
C ASN A 118 -5.81 0.23 23.77
N LEU A 119 -6.19 1.45 24.15
CA LEU A 119 -5.28 2.58 24.37
C LEU A 119 -4.26 2.28 25.48
N GLU A 120 -4.67 1.61 26.57
CA GLU A 120 -3.76 1.26 27.66
C GLU A 120 -2.68 0.25 27.21
N TYR A 121 -3.07 -0.74 26.41
CA TYR A 121 -2.11 -1.67 25.83
C TYR A 121 -1.17 -0.95 24.87
N SER A 122 -1.68 -0.05 24.04
CA SER A 122 -0.88 0.73 23.08
C SER A 122 0.11 1.65 23.79
N ARG A 123 -0.28 2.22 24.95
CA ARG A 123 0.62 3.00 25.81
C ARG A 123 1.78 2.15 26.34
N ARG A 124 1.52 0.90 26.74
CA ARG A 124 2.59 -0.03 27.14
C ARG A 124 3.55 -0.41 26.01
N LEU A 125 3.09 -0.39 24.78
CA LEU A 125 3.94 -0.57 23.60
C LEU A 125 4.78 0.68 23.28
N GLY A 126 4.45 1.84 23.87
CA GLY A 126 5.15 3.10 23.70
C GLY A 126 4.44 4.12 22.80
N LEU A 127 3.18 3.87 22.42
CA LEU A 127 2.33 4.89 21.80
C LEU A 127 1.86 5.85 22.92
N ASP A 128 2.05 7.14 22.72
CA ASP A 128 1.44 8.15 23.57
C ASP A 128 0.06 8.52 22.99
N PRO A 129 -1.05 8.13 23.63
CA PRO A 129 -2.38 8.49 23.15
C PRO A 129 -2.69 9.98 23.26
N ASP A 130 -1.92 10.72 24.05
CA ASP A 130 -2.07 12.16 24.26
C ASP A 130 -1.17 13.00 23.32
N ASP A 131 -0.37 12.33 22.44
CA ASP A 131 0.39 13.01 21.38
C ASP A 131 -0.59 13.62 20.36
N GLU A 132 -0.59 14.94 20.21
CA GLU A 132 -1.46 15.66 19.26
C GLU A 132 -1.34 15.20 17.81
N ARG A 133 -0.25 14.49 17.47
CA ARG A 133 -0.01 13.92 16.14
C ARG A 133 -0.64 12.54 15.95
N PHE A 134 -1.12 11.91 17.03
CA PHE A 134 -1.87 10.68 16.97
C PHE A 134 -3.37 11.00 16.91
N ILE A 135 -3.97 10.79 15.74
CA ILE A 135 -5.39 11.02 15.49
C ILE A 135 -6.12 9.70 15.56
N PHE A 136 -7.08 9.59 16.49
CA PHE A 136 -7.93 8.42 16.67
C PHE A 136 -9.36 8.74 16.25
N MET A 137 -9.93 7.91 15.37
CA MET A 137 -11.31 8.08 14.89
C MET A 137 -12.05 6.74 14.82
N GLN A 138 -13.36 6.78 14.98
CA GLN A 138 -14.27 5.63 14.86
C GLN A 138 -15.35 5.96 13.82
N PRO A 139 -15.06 5.79 12.52
CA PRO A 139 -16.05 6.04 11.47
C PRO A 139 -17.23 5.08 11.57
N SER A 140 -18.44 5.57 11.27
CA SER A 140 -19.65 4.76 11.30
C SER A 140 -19.77 3.84 10.09
N SER A 141 -19.25 4.27 8.92
CA SER A 141 -19.33 3.50 7.67
C SER A 141 -17.99 3.48 6.93
N ILE A 142 -17.87 2.55 5.98
CA ILE A 142 -16.70 2.49 5.07
C ILE A 142 -16.59 3.81 4.29
N GLU A 143 -17.70 4.35 3.82
CA GLU A 143 -17.75 5.57 3.03
C GLU A 143 -17.25 6.77 3.85
N ASP A 144 -17.64 6.87 5.13
CA ASP A 144 -17.14 7.91 6.03
C ASP A 144 -15.63 7.80 6.22
N GLY A 145 -15.15 6.56 6.44
CA GLY A 145 -13.72 6.30 6.57
C GLY A 145 -12.93 6.74 5.33
N PHE A 146 -13.40 6.39 4.14
CA PHE A 146 -12.74 6.79 2.90
C PHE A 146 -12.82 8.30 2.64
N GLU A 147 -13.92 8.97 2.99
CA GLU A 147 -14.04 10.42 2.89
C GLU A 147 -13.05 11.14 3.83
N ILE A 148 -12.89 10.63 5.07
CA ILE A 148 -11.90 11.14 6.02
C ILE A 148 -10.49 10.98 5.45
N VAL A 149 -10.15 9.78 4.95
CA VAL A 149 -8.81 9.52 4.36
C VAL A 149 -8.53 10.46 3.21
N ASP A 150 -9.45 10.59 2.27
CA ASP A 150 -9.28 11.43 1.06
C ASP A 150 -9.01 12.90 1.45
N ARG A 151 -9.82 13.46 2.35
CA ARG A 151 -9.65 14.83 2.82
C ARG A 151 -8.35 15.03 3.60
N MET A 152 -8.01 14.12 4.50
CA MET A 152 -6.81 14.27 5.34
C MET A 152 -5.52 14.01 4.57
N VAL A 153 -5.49 13.01 3.68
CA VAL A 153 -4.33 12.74 2.83
C VAL A 153 -4.05 13.92 1.91
N SER A 154 -5.10 14.56 1.36
CA SER A 154 -4.97 15.74 0.49
C SER A 154 -4.30 16.94 1.18
N THR A 155 -4.27 16.99 2.51
CA THR A 155 -3.54 18.05 3.25
C THR A 155 -2.03 17.84 3.24
N GLY A 156 -1.55 16.63 2.95
CA GLY A 156 -0.13 16.28 2.98
C GLY A 156 0.47 16.13 4.37
N ILE A 157 -0.33 16.24 5.45
CA ILE A 157 0.18 16.19 6.84
C ILE A 157 0.36 14.76 7.38
N LEU A 158 -0.24 13.74 6.75
CA LEU A 158 -0.17 12.37 7.24
C LEU A 158 1.08 11.65 6.73
N SER A 159 1.70 10.82 7.58
CA SER A 159 2.68 9.81 7.19
C SER A 159 2.05 8.42 7.07
N LEU A 160 1.07 8.13 7.93
CA LEU A 160 0.44 6.82 8.03
C LEU A 160 -1.05 6.94 8.33
N VAL A 161 -1.84 6.11 7.65
CA VAL A 161 -3.25 5.82 7.96
C VAL A 161 -3.39 4.33 8.23
N VAL A 162 -4.05 3.96 9.32
CA VAL A 162 -4.40 2.57 9.65
C VAL A 162 -5.91 2.44 9.70
N MET A 163 -6.48 1.45 9.01
CA MET A 163 -7.90 1.10 9.04
C MET A 163 -8.08 -0.29 9.65
N ASP A 164 -8.54 -0.37 10.89
CA ASP A 164 -8.71 -1.61 11.66
C ASP A 164 -10.19 -1.86 11.99
N SER A 165 -10.82 -2.90 11.51
CA SER A 165 -10.38 -3.90 10.54
C SER A 165 -11.38 -4.01 9.38
N VAL A 166 -10.91 -4.46 8.20
CA VAL A 166 -11.77 -4.65 7.01
C VAL A 166 -13.01 -5.51 7.29
N PRO A 167 -12.94 -6.62 8.03
CA PRO A 167 -14.14 -7.40 8.38
C PRO A 167 -15.20 -6.62 9.16
N ALA A 168 -14.79 -5.68 10.03
CA ALA A 168 -15.69 -4.90 10.87
C ALA A 168 -16.34 -3.71 10.13
N MET A 169 -15.81 -3.32 8.97
CA MET A 169 -16.38 -2.23 8.17
C MET A 169 -17.78 -2.58 7.66
N ILE A 170 -18.68 -1.62 7.75
CA ILE A 170 -20.06 -1.71 7.27
C ILE A 170 -20.32 -0.57 6.30
N SER A 171 -20.98 -0.81 5.16
CA SER A 171 -21.38 0.27 4.26
C SER A 171 -22.62 1.02 4.78
N ARG A 172 -22.80 2.27 4.38
CA ARG A 172 -24.01 3.04 4.72
C ARG A 172 -25.28 2.27 4.34
N ARG A 173 -25.25 1.63 3.19
CA ARG A 173 -26.38 0.84 2.68
C ARG A 173 -26.66 -0.41 3.51
N GLU A 174 -25.63 -1.07 4.02
CA GLU A 174 -25.76 -2.18 4.97
C GLU A 174 -26.35 -1.69 6.30
N MET A 175 -26.00 -0.49 6.78
CA MET A 175 -26.55 0.11 7.99
C MET A 175 -28.04 0.46 7.86
N GLU A 176 -28.48 0.88 6.68
CA GLU A 176 -29.88 1.26 6.40
C GLU A 176 -30.77 0.08 6.02
N ALA A 177 -30.19 -1.07 5.70
CA ALA A 177 -30.93 -2.24 5.28
C ALA A 177 -31.57 -2.95 6.47
N ASP A 178 -32.80 -3.47 6.26
CA ASP A 178 -33.42 -4.41 7.20
C ASP A 178 -32.59 -5.69 7.32
N TYR A 179 -32.60 -6.32 8.48
CA TYR A 179 -31.81 -7.53 8.78
C TYR A 179 -32.06 -8.71 7.82
N ASP A 180 -33.17 -8.70 7.11
CA ASP A 180 -33.58 -9.76 6.16
C ASP A 180 -33.07 -9.54 4.74
N LYS A 181 -32.40 -8.40 4.45
CA LYS A 181 -31.90 -8.08 3.12
C LYS A 181 -30.45 -8.51 2.96
N GLU A 182 -30.17 -9.33 1.96
CA GLU A 182 -28.81 -9.70 1.59
C GLU A 182 -28.04 -8.48 1.02
N THR A 183 -27.04 -8.02 1.75
CA THR A 183 -26.15 -6.90 1.35
C THR A 183 -24.72 -7.36 1.08
N MET A 184 -24.51 -8.67 0.91
CA MET A 184 -23.20 -9.35 0.89
C MET A 184 -22.17 -8.81 -0.13
N ALA A 185 -22.59 -8.05 -1.15
CA ALA A 185 -21.71 -7.53 -2.19
C ALA A 185 -21.30 -6.06 -2.02
N GLU A 186 -21.85 -5.31 -1.06
CA GLU A 186 -21.65 -3.87 -0.97
C GLU A 186 -20.23 -3.52 -0.47
N LYS A 187 -19.73 -4.18 0.56
CA LYS A 187 -18.37 -3.94 1.10
C LYS A 187 -17.27 -4.08 0.03
N PRO A 188 -17.17 -5.22 -0.72
CA PRO A 188 -16.19 -5.34 -1.79
C PRO A 188 -16.36 -4.27 -2.87
N ARG A 189 -17.59 -3.87 -3.17
CA ARG A 189 -17.90 -2.84 -4.16
C ARG A 189 -17.38 -1.45 -3.73
N VAL A 190 -17.59 -1.07 -2.47
CA VAL A 190 -17.09 0.21 -1.94
C VAL A 190 -15.57 0.20 -1.94
N LEU A 191 -14.92 -0.85 -1.43
CA LEU A 191 -13.47 -0.99 -1.39
C LEU A 191 -12.85 -0.89 -2.79
N SER A 192 -13.37 -1.66 -3.77
CA SER A 192 -12.85 -1.68 -5.14
C SER A 192 -13.01 -0.36 -5.89
N ARG A 193 -13.95 0.51 -5.48
CA ARG A 193 -14.15 1.84 -6.07
C ARG A 193 -13.35 2.93 -5.36
N SER A 194 -13.14 2.79 -4.05
CA SER A 194 -12.51 3.83 -3.22
C SER A 194 -10.99 3.72 -3.20
N ILE A 195 -10.42 2.51 -3.08
CA ILE A 195 -8.97 2.33 -3.04
C ILE A 195 -8.26 2.92 -4.28
N PRO A 196 -8.70 2.67 -5.52
CA PRO A 196 -8.04 3.24 -6.70
C PRO A 196 -8.00 4.77 -6.72
N LYS A 197 -9.02 5.43 -6.15
CA LYS A 197 -9.08 6.91 -6.08
C LYS A 197 -8.04 7.50 -5.14
N LEU A 198 -7.63 6.75 -4.11
CA LEU A 198 -6.64 7.20 -3.14
C LEU A 198 -5.20 7.00 -3.59
N LEU A 199 -4.94 6.20 -4.64
CA LEU A 199 -3.57 5.83 -5.01
C LEU A 199 -2.71 7.03 -5.36
N GLU A 200 -3.22 7.97 -6.16
CA GLU A 200 -2.48 9.17 -6.55
C GLU A 200 -2.35 10.16 -5.38
N PRO A 201 -3.41 10.51 -4.64
CA PRO A 201 -3.29 11.32 -3.42
C PRO A 201 -2.29 10.77 -2.40
N LEU A 202 -2.31 9.46 -2.13
CA LEU A 202 -1.35 8.82 -1.21
C LEU A 202 0.08 8.98 -1.69
N LYS A 203 0.32 8.81 -2.99
CA LYS A 203 1.63 8.95 -3.59
C LYS A 203 2.14 10.40 -3.51
N GLU A 204 1.32 11.38 -3.86
CA GLU A 204 1.66 12.80 -3.79
C GLU A 204 1.94 13.26 -2.35
N ALA A 205 1.12 12.84 -1.40
CA ALA A 205 1.28 13.17 0.03
C ALA A 205 2.41 12.39 0.71
N ASN A 206 2.98 11.35 0.07
CA ASN A 206 3.88 10.38 0.70
C ASN A 206 3.27 9.80 2.00
N THR A 207 2.03 9.30 1.92
CA THR A 207 1.31 8.71 3.03
C THR A 207 1.13 7.21 2.80
N ALA A 208 1.48 6.36 3.77
CA ALA A 208 1.17 4.93 3.73
C ALA A 208 -0.26 4.69 4.23
N LEU A 209 -1.02 3.86 3.52
CA LEU A 209 -2.34 3.39 3.96
C LEU A 209 -2.26 1.90 4.28
N VAL A 210 -2.63 1.53 5.51
CA VAL A 210 -2.59 0.15 6.00
C VAL A 210 -4.01 -0.32 6.33
N PHE A 211 -4.41 -1.43 5.72
CA PHE A 211 -5.61 -2.17 6.11
C PHE A 211 -5.24 -3.35 7.00
N ILE A 212 -5.96 -3.53 8.10
CA ILE A 212 -5.91 -4.76 8.89
C ILE A 212 -7.03 -5.68 8.43
N ASN A 213 -6.68 -6.93 8.08
CA ASN A 213 -7.65 -7.91 7.61
C ASN A 213 -7.53 -9.23 8.38
N GLN A 214 -8.59 -10.03 8.38
CA GLN A 214 -8.63 -11.34 9.02
C GLN A 214 -8.81 -12.43 7.97
N ILE A 215 -8.03 -13.49 8.10
CA ILE A 215 -8.25 -14.72 7.33
C ILE A 215 -9.42 -15.45 7.97
N ARG A 216 -10.39 -15.83 7.13
CA ARG A 216 -11.47 -16.75 7.53
C ARG A 216 -11.29 -18.03 6.74
N ASP A 217 -11.13 -19.15 7.43
CA ASP A 217 -11.15 -20.45 6.79
C ASP A 217 -12.53 -20.67 6.17
N LYS A 218 -12.58 -21.08 4.89
CA LYS A 218 -13.81 -21.60 4.32
C LYS A 218 -14.12 -22.88 5.06
N LEU A 219 -15.19 -22.91 5.84
CA LEU A 219 -15.76 -24.16 6.32
C LEU A 219 -16.20 -24.95 5.07
N SER A 220 -15.39 -25.92 4.68
CA SER A 220 -15.82 -26.94 3.69
C SER A 220 -16.77 -27.87 4.42
N TYR A 221 -18.06 -27.77 4.10
CA TYR A 221 -19.05 -28.79 4.43
C TYR A 221 -18.97 -29.92 3.41
#